data_fd6d0253c4aac66630b3f22b36dccdda
#
_entry.id   fd6d0253c4aac66630b3f22b36dccdda
#
_cell.length_a   1.000
_cell.length_b   1.000
_cell.length_c   1.000
_cell.angle_alpha   90.00
_cell.angle_beta   90.00
_cell.angle_gamma   90.00
#
_symmetry.space_group_name_H-M   'P 1'
#
loop_
_entity.id
_entity.type
_entity.pdbx_description
1 polymer ?
#
loop_
_entity_poly.entity_id
_entity_poly.type
_entity_poly.pdbx_seq_one_letter_code
_entity_poly.pdbx_strand_id
1 'polypeptide(L)'
;MIEVINLTKSFGDLQVLKGINLTIEKGEKVVIIGPSGSGKSTFLRCLNCMEDPTSGSVLFNGVDLTDMKVDINVQRQHMGMVFQHFNLFNNKTVLENITLSPILVQKKAMAKLRRQNLKYKLTGKKDKIVPGSEIKSNAQIKAEAKENAMALLERIGLSDKADAYPSMLSGGQKQRVAIVRSLAMNPDVMLFDEPTSALDPEMVGEVLDVMKDLAKSGMTMVVVTHEMGFAREVGDRVLFMDDGKILEENTPDGIFNHPQNPRLQEFLSKVL
;
A
#
# COMPACT_ATOMS: atom_id res chain seq x y z
N MET A 1 -2.15 12.65 -7.41
CA MET A 1 -1.28 12.05 -6.37
C MET A 1 -0.31 11.03 -6.94
N ILE A 2 -0.76 10.03 -7.67
CA ILE A 2 0.09 9.14 -8.48
C ILE A 2 -0.19 9.41 -9.95
N GLU A 3 0.87 9.54 -10.77
CA GLU A 3 0.76 9.69 -12.22
C GLU A 3 1.63 8.63 -12.89
N VAL A 4 1.05 7.88 -13.80
CA VAL A 4 1.70 6.80 -14.56
C VAL A 4 1.73 7.21 -16.02
N ILE A 5 2.92 7.24 -16.61
CA ILE A 5 3.13 7.73 -17.97
C ILE A 5 3.76 6.63 -18.81
N ASN A 6 3.02 6.13 -19.77
CA ASN A 6 3.44 5.13 -20.76
C ASN A 6 4.20 3.95 -20.15
N LEU A 7 3.68 3.42 -19.03
CA LEU A 7 4.33 2.38 -18.24
C LEU A 7 4.35 1.04 -18.98
N THR A 8 5.54 0.49 -19.18
CA THR A 8 5.72 -0.86 -19.72
C THR A 8 6.51 -1.73 -18.76
N LYS A 9 6.25 -3.04 -18.79
CA LYS A 9 7.04 -4.04 -18.06
C LYS A 9 7.16 -5.31 -18.87
N SER A 10 8.40 -5.77 -19.05
CA SER A 10 8.73 -7.05 -19.65
C SER A 10 9.55 -7.92 -18.70
N PHE A 11 9.39 -9.22 -18.76
CA PHE A 11 10.22 -10.23 -18.14
C PHE A 11 10.80 -11.11 -19.25
N GLY A 12 12.07 -10.88 -19.58
CA GLY A 12 12.66 -11.43 -20.81
C GLY A 12 11.85 -10.98 -22.03
N ASP A 13 11.42 -11.93 -22.85
CA ASP A 13 10.65 -11.66 -24.07
C ASP A 13 9.15 -11.43 -23.83
N LEU A 14 8.66 -11.70 -22.61
CA LEU A 14 7.25 -11.56 -22.27
C LEU A 14 6.93 -10.11 -21.83
N GLN A 15 6.21 -9.37 -22.67
CA GLN A 15 5.70 -8.05 -22.30
C GLN A 15 4.40 -8.16 -21.50
N VAL A 16 4.46 -7.86 -20.19
CA VAL A 16 3.33 -7.97 -19.26
C VAL A 16 2.51 -6.70 -19.18
N LEU A 17 3.16 -5.52 -19.22
CA LEU A 17 2.47 -4.21 -19.27
C LEU A 17 2.81 -3.50 -20.56
N LYS A 18 1.79 -2.95 -21.23
CA LYS A 18 1.87 -2.50 -22.62
C LYS A 18 1.49 -1.02 -22.78
N GLY A 19 2.18 -0.12 -22.04
CA GLY A 19 2.02 1.33 -22.19
C GLY A 19 0.81 1.88 -21.42
N ILE A 20 0.77 1.64 -20.10
CA ILE A 20 -0.31 2.11 -19.24
C ILE A 20 -0.10 3.59 -18.90
N ASN A 21 -1.18 4.37 -19.05
CA ASN A 21 -1.29 5.74 -18.57
C ASN A 21 -2.44 5.81 -17.57
N LEU A 22 -2.21 6.43 -16.41
CA LEU A 22 -3.21 6.54 -15.34
C LEU A 22 -2.84 7.68 -14.40
N THR A 23 -3.85 8.42 -13.94
CA THR A 23 -3.71 9.37 -12.84
C THR A 23 -4.61 8.93 -11.68
N ILE A 24 -4.10 8.96 -10.46
CA ILE A 24 -4.83 8.64 -9.23
C ILE A 24 -4.78 9.86 -8.32
N GLU A 25 -5.94 10.36 -7.96
CA GLU A 25 -6.07 11.55 -7.13
C GLU A 25 -5.99 11.22 -5.63
N LYS A 26 -5.72 12.24 -4.81
CA LYS A 26 -5.70 12.08 -3.36
C LYS A 26 -7.10 11.78 -2.83
N GLY A 27 -7.22 10.76 -1.99
CA GLY A 27 -8.49 10.30 -1.42
C GLY A 27 -9.30 9.39 -2.35
N GLU A 28 -8.83 9.16 -3.58
CA GLU A 28 -9.50 8.30 -4.56
C GLU A 28 -9.30 6.81 -4.23
N LYS A 29 -10.36 6.01 -4.42
CA LYS A 29 -10.35 4.55 -4.32
C LYS A 29 -10.46 3.97 -5.72
N VAL A 30 -9.31 3.58 -6.29
CA VAL A 30 -9.22 2.93 -7.61
C VAL A 30 -9.19 1.42 -7.41
N VAL A 31 -10.15 0.72 -8.01
CA VAL A 31 -10.21 -0.74 -7.98
C VAL A 31 -9.82 -1.31 -9.34
N ILE A 32 -8.97 -2.33 -9.35
CA ILE A 32 -8.48 -2.98 -10.57
C ILE A 32 -9.01 -4.40 -10.61
N ILE A 33 -9.79 -4.71 -11.65
CA ILE A 33 -10.34 -6.04 -11.92
C ILE A 33 -9.84 -6.59 -13.26
N GLY A 34 -10.00 -7.88 -13.47
CA GLY A 34 -9.63 -8.54 -14.72
C GLY A 34 -9.18 -9.98 -14.51
N PRO A 35 -8.98 -10.75 -15.58
CA PRO A 35 -8.59 -12.16 -15.52
C PRO A 35 -7.21 -12.35 -14.88
N SER A 36 -6.95 -13.57 -14.38
CA SER A 36 -5.62 -13.95 -13.91
C SER A 36 -4.61 -13.82 -15.04
N GLY A 37 -3.40 -13.35 -14.73
CA GLY A 37 -2.35 -13.13 -15.71
C GLY A 37 -2.47 -11.85 -16.55
N SER A 38 -3.48 -11.00 -16.33
CA SER A 38 -3.64 -9.75 -17.09
C SER A 38 -2.64 -8.63 -16.72
N GLY A 39 -1.79 -8.84 -15.71
CA GLY A 39 -0.75 -7.89 -15.31
C GLY A 39 -1.11 -7.01 -14.10
N LYS A 40 -2.26 -7.20 -13.43
CA LYS A 40 -2.75 -6.37 -12.31
C LYS A 40 -1.74 -6.23 -11.17
N SER A 41 -1.27 -7.37 -10.62
CA SER A 41 -0.28 -7.38 -9.53
C SER A 41 1.07 -6.78 -9.97
N THR A 42 1.48 -7.02 -11.21
CA THR A 42 2.69 -6.40 -11.78
C THR A 42 2.54 -4.89 -11.87
N PHE A 43 1.39 -4.41 -12.36
CA PHE A 43 1.09 -2.99 -12.41
C PHE A 43 1.11 -2.37 -11.00
N LEU A 44 0.41 -2.97 -10.04
CA LEU A 44 0.38 -2.49 -8.65
C LEU A 44 1.79 -2.41 -8.04
N ARG A 45 2.65 -3.40 -8.30
CA ARG A 45 4.04 -3.42 -7.82
C ARG A 45 4.93 -2.42 -8.53
N CYS A 46 4.63 -2.05 -9.77
CA CYS A 46 5.31 -0.96 -10.45
C CYS A 46 4.99 0.41 -9.83
N LEU A 47 3.79 0.62 -9.24
CA LEU A 47 3.42 1.90 -8.63
C LEU A 47 4.34 2.31 -7.47
N ASN A 48 4.96 1.34 -6.77
CA ASN A 48 5.93 1.60 -5.70
C ASN A 48 7.35 1.12 -6.06
N CYS A 49 7.60 0.83 -7.34
CA CYS A 49 8.87 0.30 -7.87
C CYS A 49 9.37 -0.95 -7.12
N MET A 50 8.47 -1.81 -6.59
CA MET A 50 8.85 -3.17 -6.17
C MET A 50 9.20 -4.04 -7.39
N GLU A 51 8.53 -3.76 -8.50
CA GLU A 51 8.91 -4.17 -9.84
C GLU A 51 9.34 -2.94 -10.62
N ASP A 52 10.60 -2.88 -11.02
CA ASP A 52 11.09 -1.75 -11.81
C ASP A 52 10.45 -1.78 -13.20
N PRO A 53 9.84 -0.69 -13.68
CA PRO A 53 9.36 -0.60 -15.05
C PRO A 53 10.46 -0.85 -16.07
N THR A 54 10.10 -1.42 -17.23
CA THR A 54 11.02 -1.53 -18.36
C THR A 54 11.16 -0.17 -19.08
N SER A 55 10.06 0.58 -19.17
CA SER A 55 10.05 1.99 -19.62
C SER A 55 8.83 2.72 -19.09
N GLY A 56 8.79 4.02 -19.32
CA GLY A 56 7.78 4.92 -18.76
C GLY A 56 8.15 5.42 -17.37
N SER A 57 7.29 6.22 -16.76
CA SER A 57 7.54 6.84 -15.46
C SER A 57 6.36 6.65 -14.51
N VAL A 58 6.67 6.59 -13.21
CA VAL A 58 5.71 6.63 -12.11
C VAL A 58 6.06 7.81 -11.22
N LEU A 59 5.20 8.82 -11.19
CA LEU A 59 5.35 9.97 -10.32
C LEU A 59 4.48 9.80 -9.07
N PHE A 60 5.06 10.02 -7.91
CA PHE A 60 4.35 10.05 -6.63
C PHE A 60 4.56 11.41 -5.97
N ASN A 61 3.48 12.16 -5.76
CA ASN A 61 3.52 13.55 -5.29
C ASN A 61 4.49 14.43 -6.08
N GLY A 62 4.57 14.25 -7.41
CA GLY A 62 5.46 14.97 -8.31
C GLY A 62 6.91 14.49 -8.34
N VAL A 63 7.26 13.44 -7.58
CA VAL A 63 8.60 12.82 -7.59
C VAL A 63 8.57 11.58 -8.48
N ASP A 64 9.42 11.56 -9.52
CA ASP A 64 9.55 10.38 -10.38
C ASP A 64 10.29 9.26 -9.66
N LEU A 65 9.56 8.19 -9.35
CA LEU A 65 10.09 7.02 -8.63
C LEU A 65 11.05 6.19 -9.48
N THR A 66 11.04 6.36 -10.79
CA THR A 66 11.89 5.64 -11.74
C THR A 66 13.24 6.32 -11.96
N ASP A 67 13.43 7.56 -11.47
CA ASP A 67 14.73 8.23 -11.49
C ASP A 67 15.68 7.59 -10.46
N MET A 68 16.79 7.03 -10.93
CA MET A 68 17.83 6.40 -10.10
C MET A 68 18.44 7.34 -9.04
N LYS A 69 18.24 8.65 -9.15
CA LYS A 69 18.69 9.62 -8.14
C LYS A 69 17.77 9.72 -6.94
N VAL A 70 16.54 9.22 -7.05
CA VAL A 70 15.55 9.23 -5.98
C VAL A 70 15.81 8.09 -4.99
N ASP A 71 15.88 8.41 -3.70
CA ASP A 71 15.88 7.36 -2.66
C ASP A 71 14.48 6.78 -2.53
N ILE A 72 14.23 5.69 -3.26
CA ILE A 72 12.93 5.01 -3.29
C ILE A 72 12.48 4.56 -1.89
N ASN A 73 13.41 4.27 -0.97
CA ASN A 73 13.04 3.87 0.39
C ASN A 73 12.41 5.02 1.18
N VAL A 74 12.74 6.26 0.85
CA VAL A 74 12.07 7.44 1.44
C VAL A 74 10.63 7.53 0.91
N GLN A 75 10.43 7.34 -0.39
CA GLN A 75 9.10 7.40 -1.00
C GLN A 75 8.20 6.26 -0.53
N ARG A 76 8.73 5.04 -0.43
CA ARG A 76 7.98 3.87 0.07
C ARG A 76 7.51 4.01 1.52
N GLN A 77 8.08 4.91 2.33
CA GLN A 77 7.56 5.19 3.67
C GLN A 77 6.15 5.79 3.64
N HIS A 78 5.80 6.44 2.52
CA HIS A 78 4.50 7.07 2.29
C HIS A 78 3.53 6.19 1.50
N MET A 79 3.93 4.96 1.16
CA MET A 79 3.13 4.02 0.37
C MET A 79 2.99 2.70 1.11
N GLY A 80 1.82 2.45 1.68
CA GLY A 80 1.52 1.16 2.31
C GLY A 80 1.27 0.09 1.25
N MET A 81 1.79 -1.13 1.46
CA MET A 81 1.55 -2.28 0.58
C MET A 81 1.07 -3.47 1.39
N VAL A 82 -0.05 -4.05 0.95
CA VAL A 82 -0.65 -5.27 1.49
C VAL A 82 -0.67 -6.32 0.39
N PHE A 83 -0.09 -7.47 0.66
CA PHE A 83 0.08 -8.55 -0.31
C PHE A 83 -0.99 -9.64 -0.13
N GLN A 84 -1.13 -10.48 -1.14
CA GLN A 84 -1.92 -11.70 -1.10
C GLN A 84 -1.50 -12.63 0.05
N HIS A 85 -0.19 -12.82 0.23
CA HIS A 85 0.36 -13.48 1.40
C HIS A 85 0.70 -12.43 2.46
N PHE A 86 0.43 -12.74 3.71
CA PHE A 86 0.50 -11.79 4.85
C PHE A 86 1.88 -11.18 5.06
N ASN A 87 2.94 -11.90 4.67
CA ASN A 87 4.35 -11.49 4.77
C ASN A 87 4.76 -10.96 6.16
N LEU A 88 4.18 -11.53 7.23
CA LEU A 88 4.56 -11.22 8.60
C LEU A 88 5.89 -11.90 8.97
N PHE A 89 6.66 -11.23 9.81
CA PHE A 89 7.89 -11.81 10.37
C PHE A 89 7.51 -12.87 11.42
N ASN A 90 7.68 -14.14 11.10
CA ASN A 90 7.28 -15.27 11.96
C ASN A 90 8.01 -15.33 13.31
N ASN A 91 9.21 -14.75 13.38
CA ASN A 91 10.04 -14.66 14.58
C ASN A 91 9.80 -13.41 15.43
N LYS A 92 8.73 -12.67 15.14
CA LYS A 92 8.31 -11.46 15.84
C LYS A 92 6.86 -11.56 16.27
N THR A 93 6.53 -10.96 17.42
CA THR A 93 5.15 -10.84 17.85
C THR A 93 4.36 -9.92 16.92
N VAL A 94 3.04 -9.89 17.04
CA VAL A 94 2.16 -8.97 16.32
C VAL A 94 2.59 -7.52 16.56
N LEU A 95 2.78 -7.13 17.80
CA LEU A 95 3.22 -5.77 18.17
C LEU A 95 4.58 -5.43 17.56
N GLU A 96 5.53 -6.35 17.60
CA GLU A 96 6.84 -6.16 16.99
C GLU A 96 6.77 -6.05 15.46
N ASN A 97 5.90 -6.80 14.79
CA ASN A 97 5.64 -6.69 13.35
C ASN A 97 5.16 -5.29 12.98
N ILE A 98 4.24 -4.72 13.77
CA ILE A 98 3.66 -3.40 13.51
C ILE A 98 4.66 -2.28 13.82
N THR A 99 5.42 -2.39 14.92
CA THR A 99 6.28 -1.31 15.41
C THR A 99 7.66 -1.25 14.75
N LEU A 100 8.10 -2.32 14.08
CA LEU A 100 9.46 -2.44 13.54
C LEU A 100 9.82 -1.28 12.60
N SER A 101 9.03 -1.07 11.56
CA SER A 101 9.32 -0.05 10.55
C SER A 101 9.22 1.37 11.10
N PRO A 102 8.17 1.77 11.83
CA PRO A 102 8.08 3.09 12.46
C PRO A 102 9.29 3.40 13.36
N ILE A 103 9.71 2.44 14.19
CA ILE A 103 10.87 2.61 15.07
C ILE A 103 12.16 2.80 14.28
N LEU A 104 12.39 1.99 13.24
CA LEU A 104 13.61 2.08 12.43
C LEU A 104 13.70 3.41 11.68
N VAL A 105 12.60 3.85 11.06
CA VAL A 105 12.54 5.11 10.32
C VAL A 105 12.76 6.30 11.24
N GLN A 106 12.06 6.36 12.38
CA GLN A 106 12.23 7.46 13.34
C GLN A 106 13.64 7.50 13.95
N LYS A 107 14.22 6.34 14.30
CA LYS A 107 15.61 6.28 14.79
C LYS A 107 16.59 6.81 13.75
N LYS A 108 16.44 6.43 12.45
CA LYS A 108 17.29 6.92 11.36
C LYS A 108 17.15 8.44 11.19
N ALA A 109 15.93 8.97 11.26
CA ALA A 109 15.66 10.41 11.20
C ALA A 109 16.31 11.17 12.36
N MET A 110 16.14 10.70 13.61
CA MET A 110 16.76 11.32 14.79
C MET A 110 18.29 11.25 14.75
N ALA A 111 18.88 10.16 14.27
CA ALA A 111 20.32 10.05 14.09
C ALA A 111 20.85 11.06 13.07
N LYS A 112 20.13 11.26 11.96
CA LYS A 112 20.46 12.27 10.94
C LYS A 112 20.42 13.68 11.54
N LEU A 113 19.37 14.03 12.27
CA LEU A 113 19.24 15.33 12.97
C LEU A 113 20.37 15.58 13.96
N ARG A 114 20.74 14.58 14.78
CA ARG A 114 21.86 14.69 15.73
C ARG A 114 23.18 14.98 15.01
N ARG A 115 23.44 14.29 13.89
CA ARG A 115 24.65 14.52 13.05
C ARG A 115 24.65 15.93 12.44
N GLN A 116 23.51 16.40 11.94
CA GLN A 116 23.36 17.76 11.41
C GLN A 116 23.60 18.81 12.49
N ASN A 117 23.02 18.66 13.68
CA ASN A 117 23.24 19.56 14.78
C ASN A 117 24.71 19.63 15.19
N LEU A 118 25.41 18.47 15.22
CA LEU A 118 26.83 18.45 15.50
C LEU A 118 27.64 19.24 14.43
N LYS A 119 27.31 19.03 13.15
CA LYS A 119 27.93 19.78 12.04
C LYS A 119 27.68 21.29 12.17
N TYR A 120 26.45 21.73 12.50
CA TYR A 120 26.11 23.14 12.68
C TYR A 120 26.82 23.77 13.87
N LYS A 121 26.99 23.02 14.97
CA LYS A 121 27.82 23.46 16.12
C LYS A 121 29.27 23.70 15.69
N LEU A 122 29.87 22.77 14.94
CA LEU A 122 31.26 22.86 14.49
C LEU A 122 31.49 23.99 13.45
N THR A 123 30.48 24.27 12.61
CA THR A 123 30.55 25.30 11.55
C THR A 123 30.02 26.68 11.96
N GLY A 124 29.68 26.87 13.25
CA GLY A 124 29.18 28.17 13.76
C GLY A 124 27.74 28.53 13.36
N LYS A 125 27.02 27.65 12.64
CA LYS A 125 25.65 27.87 12.16
C LYS A 125 24.62 27.55 13.26
N LYS A 126 24.71 28.27 14.40
CA LYS A 126 23.88 27.98 15.60
C LYS A 126 22.39 28.19 15.37
N ASP A 127 22.01 29.10 14.50
CA ASP A 127 20.64 29.41 14.05
C ASP A 127 19.92 28.25 13.38
N LYS A 128 20.66 27.25 12.85
CA LYS A 128 20.15 26.05 12.18
C LYS A 128 20.07 24.81 13.07
N ILE A 129 20.42 24.94 14.35
CA ILE A 129 20.38 23.83 15.29
C ILE A 129 18.94 23.55 15.69
N VAL A 130 18.47 22.33 15.42
CA VAL A 130 17.18 21.83 15.90
C VAL A 130 17.24 21.70 17.43
N PRO A 131 16.27 22.27 18.18
CA PRO A 131 16.22 22.16 19.64
C PRO A 131 16.28 20.72 20.14
N GLY A 132 16.94 20.50 21.27
CA GLY A 132 17.08 19.17 21.88
C GLY A 132 15.72 18.56 22.27
N SER A 133 14.71 19.39 22.56
CA SER A 133 13.33 18.98 22.84
C SER A 133 12.63 18.31 21.64
N GLU A 134 13.05 18.63 20.42
CA GLU A 134 12.53 18.01 19.20
C GLU A 134 13.23 16.71 18.82
N ILE A 135 14.34 16.38 19.50
CA ILE A 135 15.12 15.16 19.23
C ILE A 135 14.70 14.05 20.20
N LYS A 136 13.77 13.22 19.76
CA LYS A 136 13.24 12.11 20.54
C LYS A 136 14.33 11.13 20.96
N SER A 137 14.25 10.64 22.19
CA SER A 137 15.06 9.53 22.68
C SER A 137 14.58 8.18 22.09
N ASN A 138 15.42 7.16 22.14
CA ASN A 138 15.01 5.83 21.68
C ASN A 138 13.85 5.24 22.52
N ALA A 139 13.74 5.62 23.79
CA ALA A 139 12.63 5.21 24.66
C ALA A 139 11.32 5.87 24.22
N GLN A 140 11.33 7.17 23.95
CA GLN A 140 10.16 7.89 23.45
C GLN A 140 9.69 7.34 22.09
N ILE A 141 10.61 7.10 21.14
CA ILE A 141 10.27 6.51 19.83
C ILE A 141 9.58 5.16 20.00
N LYS A 142 10.10 4.30 20.89
CA LYS A 142 9.48 2.99 21.14
C LYS A 142 8.10 3.11 21.80
N ALA A 143 7.96 4.03 22.77
CA ALA A 143 6.70 4.23 23.47
C ALA A 143 5.60 4.72 22.52
N GLU A 144 5.87 5.74 21.72
CA GLU A 144 4.94 6.27 20.72
C GLU A 144 4.56 5.22 19.65
N ALA A 145 5.55 4.45 19.16
CA ALA A 145 5.27 3.39 18.20
C ALA A 145 4.39 2.30 18.80
N LYS A 146 4.60 1.95 20.08
CA LYS A 146 3.77 0.96 20.79
C LYS A 146 2.35 1.49 21.00
N GLU A 147 2.19 2.73 21.43
CA GLU A 147 0.89 3.37 21.63
C GLU A 147 0.08 3.40 20.35
N ASN A 148 0.67 3.88 19.25
CA ASN A 148 0.04 3.87 17.93
C ASN A 148 -0.32 2.45 17.46
N ALA A 149 0.57 1.49 17.63
CA ALA A 149 0.30 0.09 17.25
C ALA A 149 -0.86 -0.51 18.06
N MET A 150 -0.94 -0.23 19.37
CA MET A 150 -2.05 -0.70 20.20
C MET A 150 -3.39 -0.07 19.80
N ALA A 151 -3.42 1.23 19.50
CA ALA A 151 -4.61 1.90 18.98
C ALA A 151 -5.08 1.31 17.63
N LEU A 152 -4.14 0.98 16.74
CA LEU A 152 -4.46 0.31 15.48
C LEU A 152 -4.96 -1.12 15.68
N LEU A 153 -4.39 -1.88 16.63
CA LEU A 153 -4.85 -3.22 16.98
C LEU A 153 -6.26 -3.20 17.58
N GLU A 154 -6.58 -2.20 18.39
CA GLU A 154 -7.92 -2.00 18.94
C GLU A 154 -8.96 -1.80 17.83
N ARG A 155 -8.65 -0.97 16.83
CA ARG A 155 -9.54 -0.74 15.67
C ARG A 155 -9.91 -2.00 14.90
N ILE A 156 -9.04 -3.02 14.92
CA ILE A 156 -9.28 -4.31 14.22
C ILE A 156 -9.66 -5.44 15.19
N GLY A 157 -9.91 -5.13 16.47
CA GLY A 157 -10.34 -6.11 17.49
C GLY A 157 -9.28 -7.17 17.83
N LEU A 158 -7.98 -6.83 17.79
CA LEU A 158 -6.86 -7.75 18.03
C LEU A 158 -5.88 -7.27 19.11
N SER A 159 -6.32 -6.42 20.04
CA SER A 159 -5.45 -5.91 21.13
C SER A 159 -4.94 -7.04 22.03
N ASP A 160 -5.75 -8.09 22.26
CA ASP A 160 -5.40 -9.29 23.04
C ASP A 160 -4.31 -10.16 22.38
N LYS A 161 -4.06 -9.95 21.09
CA LYS A 161 -3.06 -10.68 20.28
C LYS A 161 -1.74 -9.94 20.13
N ALA A 162 -1.53 -8.81 20.80
CA ALA A 162 -0.31 -8.01 20.66
C ALA A 162 0.98 -8.81 20.86
N ASP A 163 1.00 -9.70 21.85
CA ASP A 163 2.18 -10.52 22.19
C ASP A 163 2.15 -11.90 21.51
N ALA A 164 1.13 -12.23 20.71
CA ALA A 164 1.04 -13.47 19.96
C ALA A 164 2.01 -13.47 18.77
N TYR A 165 2.46 -14.64 18.36
CA TYR A 165 3.23 -14.85 17.13
C TYR A 165 2.29 -15.11 15.94
N PRO A 166 2.70 -14.81 14.70
CA PRO A 166 1.87 -15.05 13.52
C PRO A 166 1.37 -16.49 13.38
N SER A 167 2.11 -17.49 13.84
CA SER A 167 1.70 -18.89 13.84
C SER A 167 0.46 -19.18 14.69
N MET A 168 0.14 -18.30 15.64
CA MET A 168 -1.02 -18.43 16.55
C MET A 168 -2.27 -17.72 16.03
N LEU A 169 -2.21 -17.11 14.83
CA LEU A 169 -3.29 -16.33 14.25
C LEU A 169 -3.97 -17.08 13.09
N SER A 170 -5.28 -16.86 12.93
CA SER A 170 -6.01 -17.27 11.72
C SER A 170 -5.55 -16.49 10.49
N GLY A 171 -5.91 -16.93 9.28
CA GLY A 171 -5.60 -16.23 8.03
C GLY A 171 -6.12 -14.79 8.02
N GLY A 172 -7.39 -14.59 8.37
CA GLY A 172 -8.01 -13.26 8.45
C GLY A 172 -7.34 -12.35 9.49
N GLN A 173 -6.97 -12.90 10.66
CA GLN A 173 -6.22 -12.15 11.67
C GLN A 173 -4.84 -11.72 11.16
N LYS A 174 -4.09 -12.63 10.49
CA LYS A 174 -2.80 -12.30 9.87
C LYS A 174 -2.93 -11.16 8.85
N GLN A 175 -3.97 -11.20 8.02
CA GLN A 175 -4.19 -10.18 7.00
C GLN A 175 -4.55 -8.83 7.61
N ARG A 176 -5.42 -8.81 8.63
CA ARG A 176 -5.72 -7.58 9.37
C ARG A 176 -4.47 -6.99 10.03
N VAL A 177 -3.60 -7.82 10.61
CA VAL A 177 -2.30 -7.38 11.14
C VAL A 177 -1.40 -6.85 10.03
N ALA A 178 -1.37 -7.45 8.83
CA ALA A 178 -0.58 -6.95 7.70
C ALA A 178 -1.07 -5.57 7.22
N ILE A 179 -2.40 -5.34 7.22
CA ILE A 179 -2.98 -4.02 6.93
C ILE A 179 -2.52 -3.00 7.98
N VAL A 180 -2.67 -3.31 9.25
CA VAL A 180 -2.30 -2.42 10.37
C VAL A 180 -0.79 -2.14 10.39
N ARG A 181 0.06 -3.12 10.08
CA ARG A 181 1.50 -2.92 9.93
C ARG A 181 1.82 -1.86 8.86
N SER A 182 1.11 -1.88 7.74
CA SER A 182 1.28 -0.88 6.68
C SER A 182 0.77 0.49 7.11
N LEU A 183 -0.37 0.54 7.81
CA LEU A 183 -0.96 1.77 8.35
C LEU A 183 -0.11 2.43 9.45
N ALA A 184 0.66 1.65 10.21
CA ALA A 184 1.52 2.17 11.27
C ALA A 184 2.62 3.13 10.78
N MET A 185 2.89 3.13 9.47
CA MET A 185 3.77 4.10 8.82
C MET A 185 3.08 5.42 8.47
N ASN A 186 1.77 5.55 8.70
CA ASN A 186 0.94 6.69 8.30
C ASN A 186 1.12 7.03 6.80
N PRO A 187 0.83 6.08 5.89
CA PRO A 187 1.05 6.26 4.47
C PRO A 187 0.03 7.22 3.85
N ASP A 188 0.42 7.87 2.74
CA ASP A 188 -0.47 8.72 1.94
C ASP A 188 -1.37 7.88 1.01
N VAL A 189 -0.94 6.66 0.66
CA VAL A 189 -1.68 5.72 -0.20
C VAL A 189 -1.50 4.28 0.30
N MET A 190 -2.56 3.48 0.18
CA MET A 190 -2.54 2.04 0.43
C MET A 190 -2.73 1.26 -0.87
N LEU A 191 -1.81 0.36 -1.15
CA LEU A 191 -1.83 -0.55 -2.29
C LEU A 191 -2.20 -1.96 -1.80
N PHE A 192 -3.23 -2.58 -2.38
CA PHE A 192 -3.71 -3.90 -1.98
C PHE A 192 -3.61 -4.87 -3.18
N ASP A 193 -2.80 -5.90 -3.04
CA ASP A 193 -2.59 -6.94 -4.05
C ASP A 193 -3.37 -8.21 -3.64
N GLU A 194 -4.61 -8.32 -4.09
CA GLU A 194 -5.52 -9.45 -3.83
C GLU A 194 -5.56 -9.85 -2.34
N PRO A 195 -5.93 -8.95 -1.42
CA PRO A 195 -5.76 -9.14 0.02
C PRO A 195 -6.61 -10.25 0.64
N THR A 196 -7.58 -10.78 -0.10
CA THR A 196 -8.50 -11.84 0.37
C THR A 196 -8.27 -13.19 -0.27
N SER A 197 -7.46 -13.27 -1.34
CA SER A 197 -7.35 -14.49 -2.17
C SER A 197 -6.70 -15.70 -1.47
N ALA A 198 -5.94 -15.46 -0.38
CA ALA A 198 -5.33 -16.52 0.44
C ALA A 198 -6.16 -16.87 1.70
N LEU A 199 -7.41 -16.44 1.77
CA LEU A 199 -8.29 -16.61 2.93
C LEU A 199 -9.42 -17.59 2.66
N ASP A 200 -9.84 -18.28 3.72
CA ASP A 200 -11.09 -19.02 3.70
C ASP A 200 -12.29 -18.06 3.57
N PRO A 201 -13.36 -18.43 2.85
CA PRO A 201 -14.51 -17.54 2.57
C PRO A 201 -15.12 -16.88 3.82
N GLU A 202 -15.16 -17.59 4.95
CA GLU A 202 -15.70 -17.09 6.22
C GLU A 202 -14.84 -15.98 6.86
N MET A 203 -13.56 -15.83 6.44
CA MET A 203 -12.65 -14.80 6.94
C MET A 203 -12.57 -13.57 6.04
N VAL A 204 -13.08 -13.64 4.81
CA VAL A 204 -13.02 -12.57 3.81
C VAL A 204 -13.74 -11.32 4.32
N GLY A 205 -14.94 -11.49 4.89
CA GLY A 205 -15.74 -10.37 5.36
C GLY A 205 -15.01 -9.45 6.34
N GLU A 206 -14.34 -10.03 7.34
CA GLU A 206 -13.60 -9.27 8.36
C GLU A 206 -12.48 -8.40 7.77
N VAL A 207 -11.82 -8.87 6.72
CA VAL A 207 -10.76 -8.11 6.03
C VAL A 207 -11.36 -7.00 5.16
N LEU A 208 -12.44 -7.30 4.44
CA LEU A 208 -13.14 -6.30 3.63
C LEU A 208 -13.73 -5.18 4.49
N ASP A 209 -14.24 -5.48 5.69
CA ASP A 209 -14.76 -4.46 6.61
C ASP A 209 -13.67 -3.49 7.05
N VAL A 210 -12.47 -3.97 7.39
CA VAL A 210 -11.32 -3.10 7.68
C VAL A 210 -10.97 -2.21 6.47
N MET A 211 -10.99 -2.76 5.25
CA MET A 211 -10.71 -1.98 4.04
C MET A 211 -11.82 -0.95 3.75
N LYS A 212 -13.09 -1.27 4.01
CA LYS A 212 -14.21 -0.32 3.92
C LYS A 212 -14.07 0.85 4.89
N ASP A 213 -13.66 0.56 6.12
CA ASP A 213 -13.42 1.61 7.12
C ASP A 213 -12.25 2.54 6.73
N LEU A 214 -11.21 1.99 6.11
CA LEU A 214 -10.13 2.80 5.54
C LEU A 214 -10.63 3.68 4.39
N ALA A 215 -11.43 3.16 3.51
CA ALA A 215 -12.02 3.93 2.41
C ALA A 215 -12.90 5.08 2.92
N LYS A 216 -13.74 4.83 3.93
CA LYS A 216 -14.58 5.85 4.58
C LYS A 216 -13.75 6.93 5.28
N SER A 217 -12.55 6.61 5.76
CA SER A 217 -11.65 7.60 6.37
C SER A 217 -10.97 8.53 5.35
N GLY A 218 -11.24 8.40 4.05
CA GLY A 218 -10.66 9.21 2.98
C GLY A 218 -9.25 8.76 2.56
N MET A 219 -8.83 7.54 2.93
CA MET A 219 -7.56 6.97 2.50
C MET A 219 -7.53 6.81 0.97
N THR A 220 -6.43 7.22 0.33
CA THR A 220 -6.19 6.90 -1.07
C THR A 220 -5.88 5.41 -1.20
N MET A 221 -6.58 4.70 -2.06
CA MET A 221 -6.44 3.25 -2.18
C MET A 221 -6.33 2.82 -3.64
N VAL A 222 -5.43 1.88 -3.91
CA VAL A 222 -5.40 1.14 -5.18
C VAL A 222 -5.54 -0.34 -4.82
N VAL A 223 -6.61 -0.97 -5.30
CA VAL A 223 -6.99 -2.30 -4.85
C VAL A 223 -7.13 -3.23 -6.05
N VAL A 224 -6.27 -4.23 -6.15
CA VAL A 224 -6.46 -5.39 -7.04
C VAL A 224 -7.29 -6.40 -6.27
N THR A 225 -8.44 -6.79 -6.82
CA THR A 225 -9.34 -7.74 -6.14
C THR A 225 -10.21 -8.54 -7.11
N HIS A 226 -10.67 -9.70 -6.65
CA HIS A 226 -11.72 -10.50 -7.26
C HIS A 226 -13.07 -10.34 -6.55
N GLU A 227 -13.14 -9.51 -5.50
CA GLU A 227 -14.36 -9.24 -4.73
C GLU A 227 -15.20 -8.16 -5.43
N MET A 228 -16.08 -8.58 -6.35
CA MET A 228 -16.87 -7.64 -7.16
C MET A 228 -17.85 -6.81 -6.31
N GLY A 229 -18.38 -7.39 -5.22
CA GLY A 229 -19.20 -6.66 -4.26
C GLY A 229 -18.46 -5.52 -3.59
N PHE A 230 -17.21 -5.75 -3.16
CA PHE A 230 -16.35 -4.72 -2.61
C PHE A 230 -16.03 -3.63 -3.64
N ALA A 231 -15.70 -4.04 -4.88
CA ALA A 231 -15.41 -3.10 -5.97
C ALA A 231 -16.59 -2.16 -6.25
N ARG A 232 -17.82 -2.68 -6.21
CA ARG A 232 -19.06 -1.89 -6.39
C ARG A 232 -19.32 -0.90 -5.25
N GLU A 233 -19.07 -1.34 -4.01
CA GLU A 233 -19.41 -0.56 -2.81
C GLU A 233 -18.39 0.53 -2.49
N VAL A 234 -17.10 0.27 -2.73
CA VAL A 234 -16.00 1.10 -2.22
C VAL A 234 -15.31 1.90 -3.31
N GLY A 235 -15.27 1.39 -4.55
CA GLY A 235 -14.56 2.05 -5.64
C GLY A 235 -15.19 3.39 -6.03
N ASP A 236 -14.37 4.42 -6.16
CA ASP A 236 -14.78 5.64 -6.88
C ASP A 236 -14.64 5.41 -8.39
N ARG A 237 -13.64 4.62 -8.78
CA ARG A 237 -13.33 4.26 -10.17
C ARG A 237 -12.85 2.82 -10.25
N VAL A 238 -13.31 2.11 -11.28
CA VAL A 238 -12.93 0.72 -11.56
C VAL A 238 -12.22 0.64 -12.90
N LEU A 239 -11.06 -0.03 -12.92
CA LEU A 239 -10.26 -0.28 -14.09
C LEU A 239 -10.37 -1.77 -14.46
N PHE A 240 -10.77 -2.05 -15.69
CA PHE A 240 -10.69 -3.41 -16.22
C PHE A 240 -9.39 -3.59 -16.99
N MET A 241 -8.54 -4.47 -16.48
CA MET A 241 -7.26 -4.82 -17.12
C MET A 241 -7.32 -6.19 -17.79
N ASP A 242 -6.91 -6.25 -19.05
CA ASP A 242 -6.63 -7.50 -19.74
C ASP A 242 -5.47 -7.32 -20.72
N ASP A 243 -4.71 -8.40 -20.95
CA ASP A 243 -3.54 -8.44 -21.84
C ASP A 243 -2.56 -7.26 -21.64
N GLY A 244 -2.31 -6.88 -20.39
CA GLY A 244 -1.36 -5.83 -20.01
C GLY A 244 -1.81 -4.40 -20.31
N LYS A 245 -3.10 -4.17 -20.57
CA LYS A 245 -3.69 -2.85 -20.86
C LYS A 245 -4.89 -2.58 -19.97
N ILE A 246 -5.22 -1.31 -19.74
CA ILE A 246 -6.51 -0.89 -19.23
C ILE A 246 -7.45 -0.83 -20.46
N LEU A 247 -8.45 -1.72 -20.52
CA LEU A 247 -9.37 -1.81 -21.64
C LEU A 247 -10.62 -0.97 -21.43
N GLU A 248 -11.04 -0.79 -20.19
CA GLU A 248 -12.15 0.08 -19.82
C GLU A 248 -11.91 0.67 -18.42
N GLU A 249 -12.33 1.91 -18.23
CA GLU A 249 -12.22 2.66 -17.00
C GLU A 249 -13.50 3.46 -16.82
N ASN A 250 -14.19 3.28 -15.70
CA ASN A 250 -15.45 3.97 -15.42
C ASN A 250 -15.77 3.94 -13.91
N THR A 251 -16.86 4.59 -13.51
CA THR A 251 -17.49 4.38 -12.21
C THR A 251 -17.91 2.92 -12.02
N PRO A 252 -18.10 2.45 -10.78
CA PRO A 252 -18.61 1.10 -10.55
C PRO A 252 -19.90 0.78 -11.31
N ASP A 253 -20.84 1.74 -11.35
CA ASP A 253 -22.08 1.57 -12.12
C ASP A 253 -21.82 1.36 -13.61
N GLY A 254 -20.94 2.17 -14.21
CA GLY A 254 -20.55 2.05 -15.62
C GLY A 254 -19.93 0.69 -15.94
N ILE A 255 -18.99 0.23 -15.11
CA ILE A 255 -18.29 -1.05 -15.30
C ILE A 255 -19.24 -2.25 -15.14
N PHE A 256 -20.06 -2.27 -14.09
CA PHE A 256 -20.81 -3.47 -13.73
C PHE A 256 -22.21 -3.56 -14.35
N ASN A 257 -22.85 -2.42 -14.63
CA ASN A 257 -24.21 -2.39 -15.16
C ASN A 257 -24.26 -1.95 -16.62
N HIS A 258 -23.25 -1.20 -17.09
CA HIS A 258 -23.22 -0.63 -18.45
C HIS A 258 -21.86 -0.84 -19.14
N PRO A 259 -21.26 -2.07 -19.09
CA PRO A 259 -19.95 -2.33 -19.69
C PRO A 259 -19.98 -2.12 -21.21
N GLN A 260 -19.02 -1.34 -21.73
CA GLN A 260 -18.92 -1.04 -23.14
C GLN A 260 -17.98 -1.99 -23.90
N ASN A 261 -16.90 -2.42 -23.24
CA ASN A 261 -15.92 -3.30 -23.87
C ASN A 261 -16.42 -4.75 -23.93
N PRO A 262 -16.47 -5.39 -25.11
CA PRO A 262 -16.94 -6.79 -25.25
C PRO A 262 -16.18 -7.78 -24.37
N ARG A 263 -14.89 -7.54 -24.16
CA ARG A 263 -14.05 -8.40 -23.32
C ARG A 263 -14.41 -8.27 -21.84
N LEU A 264 -14.78 -7.06 -21.39
CA LEU A 264 -15.31 -6.84 -20.05
C LEU A 264 -16.67 -7.53 -19.89
N GLN A 265 -17.56 -7.44 -20.86
CA GLN A 265 -18.87 -8.13 -20.85
C GLN A 265 -18.70 -9.64 -20.71
N GLU A 266 -17.79 -10.22 -21.50
CA GLU A 266 -17.44 -11.65 -21.39
C GLU A 266 -16.87 -12.01 -20.01
N PHE A 267 -15.99 -11.17 -19.47
CA PHE A 267 -15.42 -11.39 -18.13
C PHE A 267 -16.49 -11.36 -17.06
N LEU A 268 -17.33 -10.33 -17.04
CA LEU A 268 -18.40 -10.18 -16.05
C LEU A 268 -19.42 -11.31 -16.09
N SER A 269 -19.79 -11.80 -17.27
CA SER A 269 -20.73 -12.92 -17.42
C SER A 269 -20.22 -14.26 -16.83
N LYS A 270 -18.92 -14.35 -16.53
CA LYS A 270 -18.31 -15.55 -15.90
C LYS A 270 -18.11 -15.40 -14.40
N VAL A 271 -18.16 -14.18 -13.86
CA VAL A 271 -17.79 -13.86 -12.47
C VAL A 271 -18.99 -13.40 -11.65
N LEU A 272 -20.04 -12.90 -12.31
CA LEU A 272 -21.33 -12.50 -11.72
C LEU A 272 -22.41 -13.51 -12.04
#